data_488349246e9eb094950f8273d59b124f
#
_entry.id   488349246e9eb094950f8273d59b124f
#
_cell.length_a   1.000
_cell.length_b   1.000
_cell.length_c   1.000
_cell.angle_alpha   90.00
_cell.angle_beta   90.00
_cell.angle_gamma   90.00
#
_symmetry.space_group_name_H-M   'P 1'
#
loop_
_entity.id
_entity.type
_entity.pdbx_description
1 polymer ?
#
loop_
_entity_poly.entity_id
_entity_poly.type
_entity_poly.pdbx_seq_one_letter_code
_entity_poly.pdbx_strand_id
1 'polypeptide(L)'
;MSIEVQNISKNYGAQKALDNVSFSVKKGEIVGFLGPNGAGKSTLMKILTTYITADEGKAEVNGNDVSVNQKMVQQSVGYLPEHNPLYLDLYVREYLEFNADVYKVSKSRIEEVIELTGLLPESHKKIGQLSKGYRQRVGLATALLHNPDVLILDEPTTGLDPNQLVEIRNVIKNVGK
;
A
#
# COMPACT_ATOMS: atom_id res chain seq x y z
N MET A 1 -0.70 2.04 -19.02
CA MET A 1 -0.99 1.00 -18.02
C MET A 1 -0.58 1.51 -16.67
N SER A 2 -1.24 1.09 -15.59
CA SER A 2 -0.81 1.49 -14.23
C SER A 2 0.30 0.59 -13.69
N ILE A 3 0.27 -0.72 -14.03
CA ILE A 3 1.34 -1.67 -13.70
C ILE A 3 1.58 -2.55 -14.91
N GLU A 4 2.85 -2.80 -15.23
CA GLU A 4 3.28 -3.75 -16.22
C GLU A 4 4.42 -4.59 -15.66
N VAL A 5 4.29 -5.92 -15.73
CA VAL A 5 5.27 -6.88 -15.21
C VAL A 5 5.59 -7.87 -16.31
N GLN A 6 6.87 -8.04 -16.61
CA GLN A 6 7.37 -8.90 -17.70
C GLN A 6 8.47 -9.82 -17.17
N ASN A 7 8.17 -11.12 -17.14
CA ASN A 7 9.12 -12.20 -16.83
C ASN A 7 9.88 -12.01 -15.49
N ILE A 8 9.23 -11.44 -14.48
CA ILE A 8 9.86 -11.20 -13.18
C ILE A 8 10.15 -12.52 -12.47
N SER A 9 11.41 -12.69 -12.10
CA SER A 9 11.89 -13.79 -11.26
C SER A 9 12.63 -13.26 -10.03
N LYS A 10 12.47 -13.94 -8.89
CA LYS A 10 13.16 -13.61 -7.62
C LYS A 10 13.48 -14.85 -6.83
N ASN A 11 14.75 -14.97 -6.43
CA ASN A 11 15.25 -16.05 -5.61
C ASN A 11 15.73 -15.54 -4.25
N TYR A 12 15.54 -16.33 -3.22
CA TYR A 12 16.13 -16.17 -1.90
C TYR A 12 16.99 -17.40 -1.60
N GLY A 13 18.29 -17.32 -1.92
CA GLY A 13 19.17 -18.48 -1.92
C GLY A 13 18.66 -19.57 -2.89
N ALA A 14 18.38 -20.76 -2.40
CA ALA A 14 17.84 -21.87 -3.20
C ALA A 14 16.31 -21.80 -3.41
N GLN A 15 15.61 -20.94 -2.71
CA GLN A 15 14.14 -20.81 -2.81
C GLN A 15 13.75 -19.82 -3.89
N LYS A 16 13.05 -20.29 -4.92
CA LYS A 16 12.46 -19.44 -5.94
C LYS A 16 11.12 -18.87 -5.42
N ALA A 17 11.09 -17.57 -5.15
CA ALA A 17 9.91 -16.86 -4.66
C ALA A 17 8.99 -16.39 -5.79
N LEU A 18 9.57 -16.01 -6.93
CA LEU A 18 8.85 -15.66 -8.16
C LEU A 18 9.54 -16.35 -9.33
N ASP A 19 8.75 -16.90 -10.24
CA ASP A 19 9.22 -17.62 -11.40
C ASP A 19 8.53 -17.13 -12.67
N ASN A 20 9.22 -16.29 -13.45
CA ASN A 20 8.79 -15.81 -14.76
C ASN A 20 7.36 -15.21 -14.76
N VAL A 21 7.04 -14.36 -13.78
CA VAL A 21 5.71 -13.76 -13.60
C VAL A 21 5.51 -12.62 -14.57
N SER A 22 4.39 -12.65 -15.32
CA SER A 22 4.01 -11.58 -16.26
C SER A 22 2.53 -11.27 -16.14
N PHE A 23 2.17 -9.99 -16.03
CA PHE A 23 0.80 -9.50 -16.07
C PHE A 23 0.79 -7.97 -16.27
N SER A 24 -0.39 -7.42 -16.51
CA SER A 24 -0.59 -5.97 -16.56
C SER A 24 -1.87 -5.56 -15.86
N VAL A 25 -1.89 -4.32 -15.32
CA VAL A 25 -3.07 -3.70 -14.70
C VAL A 25 -3.32 -2.36 -15.39
N LYS A 26 -4.55 -2.13 -15.85
CA LYS A 26 -4.94 -0.87 -16.47
C LYS A 26 -5.32 0.18 -15.41
N LYS A 27 -5.36 1.44 -15.81
CA LYS A 27 -5.85 2.51 -14.95
C LYS A 27 -7.33 2.28 -14.57
N GLY A 28 -7.65 2.42 -13.29
CA GLY A 28 -9.00 2.21 -12.74
C GLY A 28 -9.39 0.74 -12.52
N GLU A 29 -8.48 -0.22 -12.76
CA GLU A 29 -8.72 -1.63 -12.40
C GLU A 29 -8.37 -1.91 -10.95
N ILE A 30 -9.21 -2.72 -10.30
CA ILE A 30 -8.93 -3.32 -8.99
C ILE A 30 -8.60 -4.79 -9.23
N VAL A 31 -7.37 -5.18 -8.95
CA VAL A 31 -6.88 -6.55 -9.16
C VAL A 31 -6.52 -7.19 -7.83
N GLY A 32 -7.01 -8.40 -7.59
CA GLY A 32 -6.68 -9.21 -6.41
C GLY A 32 -5.66 -10.31 -6.75
N PHE A 33 -4.57 -10.36 -6.00
CA PHE A 33 -3.64 -11.48 -6.04
C PHE A 33 -4.11 -12.59 -5.09
N LEU A 34 -4.47 -13.74 -5.64
CA LEU A 34 -4.90 -14.90 -4.89
C LEU A 34 -3.81 -15.98 -4.91
N GLY A 35 -3.64 -16.67 -3.81
CA GLY A 35 -2.67 -17.75 -3.69
C GLY A 35 -2.35 -18.09 -2.23
N PRO A 36 -1.77 -19.25 -1.97
CA PRO A 36 -1.38 -19.67 -0.62
C PRO A 36 -0.31 -18.75 -0.03
N ASN A 37 -0.08 -18.87 1.28
CA ASN A 37 1.05 -18.21 1.94
C ASN A 37 2.36 -18.74 1.34
N GLY A 38 3.32 -17.83 1.13
CA GLY A 38 4.57 -18.18 0.47
C GLY A 38 4.54 -18.21 -1.08
N ALA A 39 3.39 -17.93 -1.71
CA ALA A 39 3.27 -17.89 -3.19
C ALA A 39 3.95 -16.67 -3.85
N GLY A 40 4.74 -15.88 -3.12
CA GLY A 40 5.48 -14.74 -3.69
C GLY A 40 4.68 -13.42 -3.76
N LYS A 41 3.43 -13.36 -3.30
CA LYS A 41 2.58 -12.16 -3.39
C LYS A 41 3.26 -10.91 -2.80
N SER A 42 3.68 -10.97 -1.54
CA SER A 42 4.37 -9.86 -0.87
C SER A 42 5.75 -9.56 -1.49
N THR A 43 6.44 -10.58 -2.03
CA THR A 43 7.70 -10.39 -2.76
C THR A 43 7.46 -9.54 -4.02
N LEU A 44 6.42 -9.86 -4.79
CA LEU A 44 6.07 -9.08 -5.97
C LEU A 44 5.68 -7.64 -5.60
N MET A 45 4.84 -7.45 -4.59
CA MET A 45 4.46 -6.10 -4.11
C MET A 45 5.68 -5.28 -3.67
N LYS A 46 6.65 -5.90 -2.98
CA LYS A 46 7.92 -5.26 -2.61
C LYS A 46 8.77 -4.86 -3.82
N ILE A 47 8.75 -5.64 -4.91
CA ILE A 47 9.43 -5.27 -6.16
C ILE A 47 8.72 -4.06 -6.80
N LEU A 48 7.40 -4.09 -6.92
CA LEU A 48 6.60 -3.01 -7.50
C LEU A 48 6.71 -1.69 -6.72
N THR A 49 6.94 -1.77 -5.41
CA THR A 49 7.14 -0.61 -4.53
C THR A 49 8.62 -0.22 -4.37
N THR A 50 9.52 -0.81 -5.16
CA THR A 50 10.97 -0.55 -5.16
C THR A 50 11.69 -0.92 -3.85
N TYR A 51 11.05 -1.67 -2.96
CA TYR A 51 11.63 -2.07 -1.68
C TYR A 51 12.72 -3.13 -1.84
N ILE A 52 12.58 -4.02 -2.83
CA ILE A 52 13.58 -4.99 -3.25
C ILE A 52 13.68 -5.02 -4.79
N THR A 53 14.81 -5.48 -5.32
CA THR A 53 15.01 -5.66 -6.76
C THR A 53 14.66 -7.07 -7.21
N ALA A 54 14.12 -7.20 -8.43
CA ALA A 54 14.01 -8.49 -9.11
C ALA A 54 15.39 -9.00 -9.52
N ASP A 55 15.54 -10.31 -9.68
CA ASP A 55 16.78 -10.90 -10.22
C ASP A 55 16.74 -10.93 -11.75
N GLU A 56 15.53 -11.11 -12.34
CA GLU A 56 15.32 -11.12 -13.78
C GLU A 56 13.98 -10.46 -14.13
N GLY A 57 13.84 -10.04 -15.39
CA GLY A 57 12.64 -9.44 -15.91
C GLY A 57 12.57 -7.93 -15.71
N LYS A 58 11.42 -7.34 -16.03
CA LYS A 58 11.17 -5.90 -15.96
C LYS A 58 9.81 -5.63 -15.36
N ALA A 59 9.72 -4.60 -14.52
CA ALA A 59 8.44 -4.08 -14.04
C ALA A 59 8.39 -2.56 -14.16
N GLU A 60 7.22 -2.05 -14.52
CA GLU A 60 6.93 -0.63 -14.59
C GLU A 60 5.68 -0.31 -13.77
N VAL A 61 5.72 0.82 -13.07
CA VAL A 61 4.58 1.38 -12.37
C VAL A 61 4.37 2.81 -12.84
N ASN A 62 3.18 3.10 -13.32
CA ASN A 62 2.82 4.39 -13.92
C ASN A 62 3.82 4.85 -15.02
N GLY A 63 4.29 3.89 -15.85
CA GLY A 63 5.26 4.12 -16.92
C GLY A 63 6.70 4.32 -16.46
N ASN A 64 7.01 4.11 -15.18
CA ASN A 64 8.35 4.24 -14.62
C ASN A 64 8.91 2.86 -14.26
N ASP A 65 10.11 2.55 -14.74
CA ASP A 65 10.83 1.33 -14.41
C ASP A 65 11.19 1.30 -12.91
N VAL A 66 10.79 0.23 -12.22
CA VAL A 66 10.96 0.10 -10.77
C VAL A 66 12.43 -0.04 -10.34
N SER A 67 13.33 -0.42 -11.23
CA SER A 67 14.76 -0.57 -10.96
C SER A 67 15.55 0.72 -11.19
N VAL A 68 15.10 1.55 -12.12
CA VAL A 68 15.80 2.76 -12.57
C VAL A 68 15.20 4.03 -11.97
N ASN A 69 13.87 4.15 -11.98
CA ASN A 69 13.14 5.36 -11.62
C ASN A 69 12.47 5.25 -10.24
N GLN A 70 13.15 4.65 -9.26
CA GLN A 70 12.60 4.32 -7.94
C GLN A 70 11.86 5.48 -7.28
N LYS A 71 12.44 6.68 -7.28
CA LYS A 71 11.84 7.86 -6.65
C LYS A 71 10.51 8.25 -7.30
N MET A 72 10.40 8.18 -8.62
CA MET A 72 9.16 8.48 -9.34
C MET A 72 8.09 7.41 -9.07
N VAL A 73 8.50 6.15 -9.02
CA VAL A 73 7.60 5.05 -8.61
C VAL A 73 7.08 5.29 -7.20
N GLN A 74 7.95 5.56 -6.22
CA GLN A 74 7.57 5.81 -4.83
C GLN A 74 6.63 7.01 -4.68
N GLN A 75 6.77 8.04 -5.49
CA GLN A 75 5.87 9.20 -5.49
C GLN A 75 4.49 8.88 -6.08
N SER A 76 4.38 7.90 -6.97
CA SER A 76 3.14 7.51 -7.63
C SER A 76 2.40 6.34 -6.95
N VAL A 77 3.04 5.69 -5.96
CA VAL A 77 2.50 4.50 -5.30
C VAL A 77 2.16 4.77 -3.84
N GLY A 78 0.94 4.47 -3.44
CA GLY A 78 0.57 4.27 -2.05
C GLY A 78 0.75 2.80 -1.67
N TYR A 79 1.48 2.51 -0.60
CA TYR A 79 1.72 1.14 -0.17
C TYR A 79 1.29 0.90 1.28
N LEU A 80 0.45 -0.09 1.48
CA LEU A 80 0.10 -0.62 2.78
C LEU A 80 0.69 -2.03 2.93
N PRO A 81 1.77 -2.21 3.68
CA PRO A 81 2.34 -3.53 3.94
C PRO A 81 1.48 -4.34 4.92
N GLU A 82 1.60 -5.68 4.88
CA GLU A 82 0.94 -6.59 5.82
C GLU A 82 1.22 -6.21 7.28
N HIS A 83 2.48 -5.94 7.59
CA HIS A 83 2.93 -5.47 8.90
C HIS A 83 3.21 -3.97 8.81
N ASN A 84 2.23 -3.17 9.16
CA ASN A 84 2.33 -1.72 9.11
C ASN A 84 3.14 -1.17 10.30
N PRO A 85 4.35 -0.60 10.10
CA PRO A 85 5.22 -0.12 11.16
C PRO A 85 4.79 1.26 11.68
N LEU A 86 3.66 1.32 12.39
CA LEU A 86 3.14 2.55 12.97
C LEU A 86 3.92 2.96 14.24
N TYR A 87 4.09 4.26 14.44
CA TYR A 87 4.63 4.82 15.69
C TYR A 87 3.53 4.89 16.75
N LEU A 88 3.48 3.87 17.62
CA LEU A 88 2.37 3.66 18.56
C LEU A 88 2.20 4.77 19.60
N ASP A 89 3.25 5.52 19.90
CA ASP A 89 3.25 6.62 20.88
C ASP A 89 2.73 7.95 20.31
N LEU A 90 2.67 8.07 18.97
CA LEU A 90 2.14 9.26 18.31
C LEU A 90 0.61 9.26 18.28
N TYR A 91 0.02 10.45 18.30
CA TYR A 91 -1.37 10.62 17.96
C TYR A 91 -1.60 10.39 16.46
N VAL A 92 -2.82 9.94 16.08
CA VAL A 92 -3.15 9.70 14.67
C VAL A 92 -2.86 10.94 13.81
N ARG A 93 -3.30 12.12 14.23
CA ARG A 93 -3.08 13.37 13.48
C ARG A 93 -1.61 13.72 13.37
N GLU A 94 -0.87 13.62 14.47
CA GLU A 94 0.57 13.87 14.51
C GLU A 94 1.34 12.96 13.56
N TYR A 95 0.98 11.67 13.51
CA TYR A 95 1.57 10.71 12.60
C TYR A 95 1.26 11.04 11.13
N LEU A 96 0.03 11.46 10.82
CA LEU A 96 -0.34 11.89 9.48
C LEU A 96 0.33 13.21 9.10
N GLU A 97 0.47 14.18 10.02
CA GLU A 97 1.22 15.42 9.79
C GLU A 97 2.69 15.14 9.48
N PHE A 98 3.34 14.27 10.25
CA PHE A 98 4.72 13.85 9.99
C PHE A 98 4.89 13.29 8.57
N ASN A 99 3.98 12.41 8.13
CA ASN A 99 4.01 11.85 6.79
C ASN A 99 3.66 12.90 5.70
N ALA A 100 2.74 13.82 5.99
CA ALA A 100 2.39 14.90 5.08
C ALA A 100 3.59 15.82 4.79
N ASP A 101 4.40 16.10 5.81
CA ASP A 101 5.63 16.89 5.65
C ASP A 101 6.66 16.15 4.78
N VAL A 102 6.80 14.83 4.93
CA VAL A 102 7.69 14.00 4.09
C VAL A 102 7.27 14.06 2.62
N TYR A 103 5.97 13.92 2.35
CA TYR A 103 5.41 13.99 0.98
C TYR A 103 5.18 15.43 0.49
N LYS A 104 5.35 16.44 1.34
CA LYS A 104 5.11 17.87 1.04
C LYS A 104 3.66 18.13 0.58
N VAL A 105 2.70 17.47 1.20
CA VAL A 105 1.28 17.67 0.94
C VAL A 105 0.66 18.65 1.93
N SER A 106 -0.44 19.30 1.53
CA SER A 106 -1.12 20.29 2.37
C SER A 106 -1.81 19.66 3.58
N LYS A 107 -1.96 20.45 4.66
CA LYS A 107 -2.68 19.98 5.86
C LYS A 107 -4.16 19.66 5.59
N SER A 108 -4.79 20.29 4.60
CA SER A 108 -6.17 19.98 4.20
C SER A 108 -6.31 18.51 3.75
N ARG A 109 -5.28 17.94 3.14
CA ARG A 109 -5.28 16.56 2.71
C ARG A 109 -5.34 15.57 3.88
N ILE A 110 -4.84 15.95 5.05
CA ILE A 110 -4.93 15.13 6.27
C ILE A 110 -6.39 14.94 6.67
N GLU A 111 -7.19 16.01 6.67
CA GLU A 111 -8.61 15.92 7.00
C GLU A 111 -9.37 15.05 5.98
N GLU A 112 -9.07 15.22 4.69
CA GLU A 112 -9.67 14.40 3.63
C GLU A 112 -9.39 12.90 3.80
N VAL A 113 -8.14 12.51 4.11
CA VAL A 113 -7.83 11.08 4.29
C VAL A 113 -8.38 10.52 5.60
N ILE A 114 -8.47 11.33 6.66
CA ILE A 114 -9.13 10.97 7.91
C ILE A 114 -10.61 10.65 7.66
N GLU A 115 -11.29 11.50 6.91
CA GLU A 115 -12.70 11.29 6.55
C GLU A 115 -12.86 10.08 5.63
N LEU A 116 -12.07 10.01 4.55
CA LEU A 116 -12.10 8.94 3.55
C LEU A 116 -11.91 7.55 4.17
N THR A 117 -11.03 7.44 5.16
CA THR A 117 -10.72 6.16 5.84
C THR A 117 -11.57 5.90 7.08
N GLY A 118 -12.49 6.80 7.43
CA GLY A 118 -13.36 6.67 8.59
C GLY A 118 -12.59 6.73 9.93
N LEU A 119 -11.49 7.50 9.98
CA LEU A 119 -10.67 7.68 11.17
C LEU A 119 -11.20 8.76 12.12
N LEU A 120 -12.14 9.59 11.69
CA LEU A 120 -12.58 10.78 12.43
C LEU A 120 -12.91 10.51 13.91
N PRO A 121 -13.64 9.42 14.28
CA PRO A 121 -13.97 9.15 15.68
C PRO A 121 -12.75 8.91 16.58
N GLU A 122 -11.67 8.37 16.02
CA GLU A 122 -10.47 7.93 16.74
C GLU A 122 -9.24 8.83 16.46
N SER A 123 -9.38 9.86 15.62
CA SER A 123 -8.26 10.68 15.13
C SER A 123 -7.51 11.48 16.22
N HIS A 124 -8.12 11.62 17.38
CA HIS A 124 -7.56 12.33 18.55
C HIS A 124 -6.79 11.41 19.51
N LYS A 125 -6.79 10.09 19.27
CA LYS A 125 -6.15 9.09 20.14
C LYS A 125 -4.72 8.79 19.68
N LYS A 126 -3.92 8.26 20.62
CA LYS A 126 -2.64 7.64 20.28
C LYS A 126 -2.87 6.35 19.47
N ILE A 127 -2.01 6.09 18.51
CA ILE A 127 -2.11 4.89 17.64
C ILE A 127 -2.07 3.60 18.46
N GLY A 128 -1.29 3.57 19.56
CA GLY A 128 -1.23 2.43 20.45
C GLY A 128 -2.54 2.07 21.15
N GLN A 129 -3.47 3.03 21.27
CA GLN A 129 -4.78 2.85 21.89
C GLN A 129 -5.86 2.34 20.91
N LEU A 130 -5.54 2.32 19.62
CA LEU A 130 -6.48 1.92 18.57
C LEU A 130 -6.62 0.41 18.48
N SER A 131 -7.82 -0.05 18.06
CA SER A 131 -8.01 -1.43 17.63
C SER A 131 -7.17 -1.75 16.41
N LYS A 132 -6.96 -3.03 16.11
CA LYS A 132 -6.24 -3.46 14.92
C LYS A 132 -6.85 -2.88 13.64
N GLY A 133 -8.18 -2.85 13.54
CA GLY A 133 -8.88 -2.28 12.38
C GLY A 133 -8.62 -0.78 12.21
N TYR A 134 -8.64 -0.03 13.30
CA TYR A 134 -8.30 1.40 13.21
C TYR A 134 -6.82 1.65 12.89
N ARG A 135 -5.89 0.83 13.40
CA ARG A 135 -4.48 0.90 12.98
C ARG A 135 -4.31 0.61 11.49
N GLN A 136 -5.07 -0.34 10.94
CA GLN A 136 -5.09 -0.62 9.51
C GLN A 136 -5.58 0.60 8.69
N ARG A 137 -6.62 1.30 9.19
CA ARG A 137 -7.10 2.55 8.58
C ARG A 137 -6.06 3.67 8.64
N VAL A 138 -5.28 3.79 9.73
CA VAL A 138 -4.16 4.74 9.80
C VAL A 138 -3.13 4.45 8.71
N GLY A 139 -2.75 3.18 8.52
CA GLY A 139 -1.86 2.80 7.43
C GLY A 139 -2.43 3.10 6.04
N LEU A 140 -3.72 2.83 5.84
CA LEU A 140 -4.39 3.15 4.58
C LEU A 140 -4.45 4.66 4.34
N ALA A 141 -4.76 5.47 5.37
CA ALA A 141 -4.73 6.93 5.28
C ALA A 141 -3.34 7.44 4.89
N THR A 142 -2.28 6.88 5.49
CA THR A 142 -0.90 7.21 5.15
C THR A 142 -0.57 6.85 3.69
N ALA A 143 -0.99 5.67 3.23
CA ALA A 143 -0.78 5.25 1.84
C ALA A 143 -1.52 6.15 0.82
N LEU A 144 -2.64 6.78 1.22
CA LEU A 144 -3.45 7.66 0.38
C LEU A 144 -3.06 9.14 0.48
N LEU A 145 -2.21 9.51 1.43
CA LEU A 145 -1.95 10.89 1.81
C LEU A 145 -1.43 11.76 0.65
N HIS A 146 -0.53 11.23 -0.15
CA HIS A 146 0.07 11.93 -1.29
C HIS A 146 -0.70 11.76 -2.61
N ASN A 147 -1.95 11.27 -2.54
CA ASN A 147 -2.83 11.06 -3.69
C ASN A 147 -2.19 10.21 -4.80
N PRO A 148 -1.79 8.96 -4.50
CA PRO A 148 -1.06 8.12 -5.42
C PRO A 148 -1.90 7.70 -6.64
N ASP A 149 -1.24 7.51 -7.81
CA ASP A 149 -1.88 6.96 -9.01
C ASP A 149 -2.14 5.45 -8.91
N VAL A 150 -1.36 4.75 -8.08
CA VAL A 150 -1.44 3.31 -7.86
C VAL A 150 -1.46 3.02 -6.36
N LEU A 151 -2.41 2.21 -5.92
CA LEU A 151 -2.51 1.75 -4.53
C LEU A 151 -2.21 0.25 -4.46
N ILE A 152 -1.19 -0.11 -3.70
CA ILE A 152 -0.78 -1.50 -3.45
C ILE A 152 -1.06 -1.84 -1.99
N LEU A 153 -1.86 -2.88 -1.77
CA LEU A 153 -2.28 -3.31 -0.44
C LEU A 153 -1.89 -4.77 -0.22
N ASP A 154 -1.03 -5.02 0.77
CA ASP A 154 -0.61 -6.37 1.14
C ASP A 154 -1.41 -6.82 2.37
N GLU A 155 -2.30 -7.81 2.17
CA GLU A 155 -3.17 -8.38 3.21
C GLU A 155 -3.99 -7.31 4.01
N PRO A 156 -4.66 -6.34 3.36
CA PRO A 156 -5.29 -5.20 4.04
C PRO A 156 -6.42 -5.58 4.99
N THR A 157 -6.86 -6.82 4.94
CA THR A 157 -8.01 -7.34 5.72
C THR A 157 -7.61 -8.34 6.81
N THR A 158 -6.33 -8.65 6.94
CA THR A 158 -5.85 -9.68 7.89
C THR A 158 -6.14 -9.31 9.33
N GLY A 159 -6.86 -10.20 10.03
CA GLY A 159 -7.21 -10.06 11.45
C GLY A 159 -8.23 -8.98 11.77
N LEU A 160 -9.06 -8.60 10.79
CA LEU A 160 -10.22 -7.75 10.98
C LEU A 160 -11.46 -8.60 11.25
N ASP A 161 -12.38 -8.06 12.05
CA ASP A 161 -13.70 -8.67 12.23
C ASP A 161 -14.61 -8.46 11.00
N PRO A 162 -15.73 -9.20 10.87
CA PRO A 162 -16.59 -9.12 9.69
C PRO A 162 -17.09 -7.70 9.35
N ASN A 163 -17.38 -6.87 10.34
CA ASN A 163 -17.86 -5.51 10.12
C ASN A 163 -16.73 -4.62 9.58
N GLN A 164 -15.56 -4.70 10.20
CA GLN A 164 -14.36 -3.99 9.75
C GLN A 164 -13.93 -4.38 8.33
N LEU A 165 -14.10 -5.67 7.95
CA LEU A 165 -13.85 -6.16 6.59
C LEU A 165 -14.73 -5.44 5.56
N VAL A 166 -16.03 -5.29 5.85
CA VAL A 166 -16.97 -4.60 4.95
C VAL A 166 -16.58 -3.13 4.81
N GLU A 167 -16.25 -2.47 5.91
CA GLU A 167 -15.86 -1.07 5.93
C GLU A 167 -14.58 -0.79 5.13
N ILE A 168 -13.51 -1.56 5.36
CA ILE A 168 -12.25 -1.42 4.61
C ILE A 168 -12.45 -1.70 3.11
N ARG A 169 -13.24 -2.72 2.74
CA ARG A 169 -13.57 -2.99 1.34
C ARG A 169 -14.30 -1.83 0.68
N ASN A 170 -15.20 -1.18 1.39
CA ASN A 170 -15.91 0.00 0.88
C ASN A 170 -14.96 1.19 0.66
N VAL A 171 -14.02 1.42 1.59
CA VAL A 171 -12.99 2.46 1.42
C VAL A 171 -12.15 2.16 0.17
N ILE A 172 -11.63 0.94 0.01
CA ILE A 172 -10.82 0.54 -1.15
C ILE A 172 -11.60 0.75 -2.47
N LYS A 173 -12.89 0.34 -2.52
CA LYS A 173 -13.74 0.53 -3.70
C LYS A 173 -14.00 2.00 -4.03
N ASN A 174 -14.12 2.86 -3.02
CA ASN A 174 -14.36 4.28 -3.23
C ASN A 174 -13.10 5.00 -3.74
N VAL A 175 -11.94 4.59 -3.28
CA VAL A 175 -10.64 5.12 -3.74
C VAL A 175 -10.31 4.68 -5.17
N GLY A 176 -10.74 3.47 -5.58
CA GLY A 176 -10.48 2.92 -6.92
C GLY A 176 -11.42 3.43 -8.03
N LYS A 177 -12.32 4.38 -7.74
CA LYS A 177 -13.21 5.04 -8.73
C LYS A 177 -12.61 6.33 -9.22
#